data_1eb1a68a3096c6df937cccdad153bf49
#
_entry.id   1eb1a68a3096c6df937cccdad153bf49
#
_cell.length_a   1.000
_cell.length_b   1.000
_cell.length_c   1.000
_cell.angle_alpha   90.00
_cell.angle_beta   90.00
_cell.angle_gamma   90.00
#
_symmetry.space_group_name_H-M   'P 1'
#
loop_
_entity.id
_entity.type
_entity.pdbx_description
1 polymer ?
#
loop_
_entity_poly.entity_id
_entity_poly.type
_entity_poly.pdbx_seq_one_letter_code
_entity_poly.pdbx_strand_id
1 'polypeptide(L)'
;MRKISVSPQQKSADAPTLSHDDMVKGWMKDAAFRKAVLRIEREELALLDELLSARDTSGLTQAQIAKRMGTKPPAVSRLLASLGSDKQSPSVATLRKYAAACGKKLEIRLV
;
A
#
# COMPACT_ATOMS: atom_id res chain seq x y z
N MET A 1 -7.98 7.82 -2.39
CA MET A 1 -7.57 8.03 -2.43
C MET A 1 -7.23 8.59 -2.86
N ARG A 2 -6.94 8.93 -3.11
CA ARG A 2 -6.37 9.44 -3.55
C ARG A 2 -5.50 9.43 -3.43
N LYS A 3 -5.27 9.34 -3.66
CA LYS A 3 -4.40 9.32 -3.35
C LYS A 3 -3.51 9.53 -3.24
N ILE A 4 -3.37 9.46 -3.57
CA ILE A 4 -2.49 9.54 -3.48
C ILE A 4 -1.77 10.08 -3.57
N SER A 5 -1.68 10.38 -3.68
CA SER A 5 -0.97 11.04 -3.73
C SER A 5 -0.32 11.87 -3.62
N VAL A 6 -0.13 12.23 -3.69
CA VAL A 6 0.50 12.93 -3.60
C VAL A 6 1.19 13.50 -3.56
N SER A 7 1.34 13.63 -3.73
CA SER A 7 2.14 14.19 -3.81
C SER A 7 2.67 14.92 -3.96
N PRO A 8 2.77 15.21 -4.01
CA PRO A 8 3.45 15.95 -4.27
C PRO A 8 4.07 16.49 -4.46
N GLN A 9 4.17 16.55 -4.60
CA GLN A 9 4.85 17.02 -4.84
C GLN A 9 5.62 17.49 -5.04
N GLN A 10 5.62 17.59 -5.21
CA GLN A 10 6.34 17.89 -5.57
C GLN A 10 7.07 18.49 -5.73
N LYS A 11 7.19 18.98 -5.87
CA LYS A 11 7.95 19.55 -6.20
C LYS A 11 8.93 19.88 -5.92
N SER A 12 8.86 19.70 -5.73
CA SER A 12 9.92 20.27 -5.18
C SER A 12 11.27 19.84 -5.63
N ALA A 13 11.41 19.79 -6.83
CA ALA A 13 12.67 19.55 -7.42
C ALA A 13 13.71 20.61 -7.01
N ASP A 14 13.22 21.64 -6.39
CA ASP A 14 14.06 22.76 -6.03
C ASP A 14 14.68 22.66 -4.65
N ALA A 15 14.60 21.52 -4.01
CA ALA A 15 15.23 21.34 -2.70
C ALA A 15 16.38 20.37 -2.84
N PRO A 16 17.46 20.80 -3.48
CA PRO A 16 18.46 19.85 -3.98
C PRO A 16 19.46 19.35 -2.96
N THR A 17 19.62 20.03 -1.84
CA THR A 17 20.72 19.71 -0.94
C THR A 17 20.35 18.75 0.15
N LEU A 18 19.08 18.45 0.33
CA LEU A 18 18.65 17.53 1.37
C LEU A 18 18.49 16.13 0.81
N SER A 19 18.99 15.14 1.53
CA SER A 19 18.71 13.76 1.19
C SER A 19 17.25 13.44 1.49
N HIS A 20 16.76 12.36 0.92
CA HIS A 20 15.40 11.92 1.19
C HIS A 20 15.18 11.70 2.70
N ASP A 21 16.15 11.04 3.35
CA ASP A 21 16.05 10.76 4.79
C ASP A 21 16.00 12.04 5.62
N ASP A 22 16.82 13.03 5.26
CA ASP A 22 16.82 14.31 5.97
C ASP A 22 15.52 15.04 5.81
N MET A 23 14.94 15.01 4.62
CA MET A 23 13.65 15.62 4.37
C MET A 23 12.55 14.95 5.20
N VAL A 24 12.54 13.63 5.23
CA VAL A 24 11.56 12.88 5.99
C VAL A 24 11.69 13.18 7.48
N LYS A 25 12.91 13.24 8.00
CA LYS A 25 13.15 13.58 9.41
C LYS A 25 12.64 14.99 9.73
N GLY A 26 12.88 15.93 8.83
CA GLY A 26 12.40 17.29 9.01
C GLY A 26 10.88 17.35 9.02
N TRP A 27 10.24 16.63 8.11
CA TRP A 27 8.79 16.58 8.01
C TRP A 27 8.18 15.91 9.24
N MET A 28 8.83 14.88 9.77
CA MET A 28 8.31 14.15 10.93
C MET A 28 8.33 14.96 12.20
N LYS A 29 9.03 16.10 12.22
CA LYS A 29 8.96 17.02 13.34
C LYS A 29 7.70 17.85 13.32
N ASP A 30 7.07 17.98 12.16
CA ASP A 30 5.82 18.72 12.01
C ASP A 30 4.65 17.84 12.47
N ALA A 31 3.88 18.35 13.43
CA ALA A 31 2.78 17.58 14.01
C ALA A 31 1.70 17.23 12.99
N ALA A 32 1.41 18.16 12.07
CA ALA A 32 0.39 17.92 11.04
C ALA A 32 0.86 16.83 10.08
N PHE A 33 2.13 16.86 9.72
CA PHE A 33 2.70 15.85 8.83
C PHE A 33 2.69 14.47 9.50
N ARG A 34 3.07 14.41 10.79
CA ARG A 34 3.05 13.14 11.52
C ARG A 34 1.65 12.56 11.57
N LYS A 35 0.63 13.40 11.79
CA LYS A 35 -0.75 12.94 11.79
C LYS A 35 -1.15 12.38 10.43
N ALA A 36 -0.71 13.05 9.35
CA ALA A 36 -1.02 12.59 7.99
C ALA A 36 -0.37 11.24 7.72
N VAL A 37 0.89 11.07 8.12
CA VAL A 37 1.62 9.81 7.92
C VAL A 37 0.94 8.69 8.71
N LEU A 38 0.60 8.93 9.97
CA LEU A 38 -0.06 7.93 10.80
C LEU A 38 -1.42 7.54 10.24
N ARG A 39 -2.15 8.49 9.66
CA ARG A 39 -3.43 8.20 9.03
C ARG A 39 -3.24 7.29 7.82
N ILE A 40 -2.25 7.58 6.98
CA ILE A 40 -1.96 6.78 5.80
C ILE A 40 -1.58 5.36 6.21
N GLU A 41 -0.76 5.22 7.23
CA GLU A 41 -0.39 3.90 7.73
C GLU A 41 -1.61 3.12 8.21
N ARG A 42 -2.53 3.78 8.92
CA ARG A 42 -3.74 3.12 9.38
C ARG A 42 -4.63 2.69 8.21
N GLU A 43 -4.71 3.51 7.17
CA GLU A 43 -5.48 3.17 5.98
C GLU A 43 -4.88 1.97 5.26
N GLU A 44 -3.55 1.91 5.17
CA GLU A 44 -2.88 0.77 4.55
C GLU A 44 -3.03 -0.49 5.39
N LEU A 45 -2.98 -0.39 6.70
CA LEU A 45 -3.20 -1.54 7.57
C LEU A 45 -4.64 -2.04 7.49
N ALA A 46 -5.60 -1.12 7.36
CA ALA A 46 -6.99 -1.51 7.16
C ALA A 46 -7.16 -2.26 5.84
N LEU A 47 -6.47 -1.82 4.80
CA LEU A 47 -6.48 -2.51 3.51
C LEU A 47 -5.86 -3.91 3.65
N LEU A 48 -4.75 -4.01 4.38
CA LEU A 48 -4.12 -5.31 4.63
C LEU A 48 -5.11 -6.27 5.30
N ASP A 49 -5.84 -5.78 6.31
CA ASP A 49 -6.84 -6.60 6.99
C ASP A 49 -7.91 -7.09 6.01
N GLU A 50 -8.34 -6.25 5.09
CA GLU A 50 -9.31 -6.65 4.09
C GLU A 50 -8.76 -7.69 3.13
N LEU A 51 -7.50 -7.56 2.73
CA LEU A 51 -6.86 -8.55 1.86
C LEU A 51 -6.72 -9.89 2.55
N LEU A 52 -6.32 -9.89 3.82
CA LEU A 52 -6.22 -11.12 4.60
C LEU A 52 -7.60 -11.76 4.83
N SER A 53 -8.60 -10.94 5.09
CA SER A 53 -9.97 -11.42 5.24
C SER A 53 -10.49 -12.04 3.95
N ALA A 54 -10.19 -11.43 2.82
CA ALA A 54 -10.59 -11.98 1.52
C ALA A 54 -9.95 -13.35 1.28
N ARG A 55 -8.70 -13.50 1.67
CA ARG A 55 -8.02 -14.80 1.56
C ARG A 55 -8.68 -15.84 2.46
N ASP A 56 -8.96 -15.47 3.71
CA ASP A 56 -9.56 -16.39 4.67
C ASP A 56 -10.96 -16.84 4.22
N THR A 57 -11.76 -15.90 3.73
CA THR A 57 -13.12 -16.26 3.27
C THR A 57 -13.09 -17.05 1.97
N SER A 58 -12.04 -16.92 1.16
CA SER A 58 -11.92 -17.68 -0.07
C SER A 58 -11.50 -19.14 0.19
N GLY A 59 -10.91 -19.41 1.33
CA GLY A 59 -10.39 -20.74 1.64
C GLY A 59 -9.16 -21.10 0.86
N LEU A 60 -8.52 -20.14 0.18
CA LEU A 60 -7.36 -20.41 -0.64
C LEU A 60 -6.07 -20.23 0.15
N THR A 61 -5.07 -21.07 -0.16
CA THR A 61 -3.74 -20.90 0.38
C THR A 61 -3.04 -19.77 -0.40
N GLN A 62 -1.96 -19.26 0.20
CA GLN A 62 -1.16 -18.24 -0.45
C GLN A 62 -0.61 -18.75 -1.79
N ALA A 63 -0.23 -20.02 -1.86
CA ALA A 63 0.25 -20.62 -3.09
C ALA A 63 -0.82 -20.64 -4.17
N GLN A 64 -2.05 -20.95 -3.79
CA GLN A 64 -3.17 -20.96 -4.73
C GLN A 64 -3.50 -19.56 -5.24
N ILE A 65 -3.44 -18.56 -4.37
CA ILE A 65 -3.64 -17.17 -4.77
C ILE A 65 -2.56 -16.75 -5.74
N ALA A 66 -1.30 -17.08 -5.44
CA ALA A 66 -0.18 -16.75 -6.31
C ALA A 66 -0.38 -17.36 -7.70
N LYS A 67 -0.79 -18.61 -7.74
CA LYS A 67 -1.04 -19.29 -9.02
C LYS A 67 -2.12 -18.59 -9.82
N ARG A 68 -3.20 -18.18 -9.18
CA ARG A 68 -4.29 -17.48 -9.85
C ARG A 68 -3.87 -16.09 -10.33
N MET A 69 -2.94 -15.46 -9.62
CA MET A 69 -2.40 -14.18 -10.03
C MET A 69 -1.33 -14.29 -11.12
N GLY A 70 -0.91 -15.49 -11.44
CA GLY A 70 0.17 -15.69 -12.39
C GLY A 70 1.54 -15.36 -11.83
N THR A 71 1.71 -15.54 -10.54
CA THR A 71 2.97 -15.22 -9.87
C THR A 71 3.32 -16.36 -8.89
N LYS A 72 4.31 -16.11 -8.04
CA LYS A 72 4.81 -17.11 -7.09
C LYS A 72 4.50 -16.69 -5.65
N PRO A 73 4.42 -17.67 -4.71
CA PRO A 73 4.08 -17.35 -3.32
C PRO A 73 4.91 -16.24 -2.69
N PRO A 74 6.24 -16.16 -2.89
CA PRO A 74 7.01 -15.06 -2.30
C PRO A 74 6.55 -13.67 -2.76
N ALA A 75 6.03 -13.56 -3.99
CA ALA A 75 5.53 -12.29 -4.48
C ALA A 75 4.27 -11.86 -3.73
N VAL A 76 3.40 -12.83 -3.40
CA VAL A 76 2.20 -12.55 -2.60
C VAL A 76 2.60 -12.15 -1.18
N SER A 77 3.59 -12.83 -0.59
CA SER A 77 4.09 -12.44 0.73
C SER A 77 4.61 -11.02 0.74
N ARG A 78 5.38 -10.65 -0.29
CA ARG A 78 5.92 -9.30 -0.40
C ARG A 78 4.82 -8.26 -0.60
N LEU A 79 3.80 -8.61 -1.37
CA LEU A 79 2.65 -7.74 -1.57
C LEU A 79 2.00 -7.41 -0.23
N LEU A 80 1.71 -8.42 0.57
CA LEU A 80 1.06 -8.22 1.86
C LEU A 80 1.97 -7.49 2.85
N ALA A 81 3.26 -7.82 2.83
CA ALA A 81 4.23 -7.19 3.71
C ALA A 81 4.51 -5.72 3.35
N SER A 82 4.22 -5.31 2.12
CA SER A 82 4.48 -3.93 1.69
C SER A 82 3.46 -2.95 2.23
N LEU A 83 2.29 -3.42 2.63
CA LEU A 83 1.26 -2.54 3.18
C LEU A 83 1.67 -2.10 4.58
N GLY A 84 1.51 -0.82 4.85
CA GLY A 84 1.96 -0.23 6.10
C GLY A 84 3.45 0.12 6.10
N SER A 85 4.15 -0.15 5.01
CA SER A 85 5.56 0.18 4.85
C SER A 85 5.70 1.46 4.04
N ASP A 86 6.64 2.29 4.41
CA ASP A 86 6.91 3.54 3.70
C ASP A 86 7.75 3.33 2.44
N LYS A 87 8.22 2.12 2.19
CA LYS A 87 9.15 1.86 1.09
C LYS A 87 8.48 1.61 -0.24
N GLN A 88 7.43 0.81 -0.24
CA GLN A 88 6.71 0.47 -1.45
C GLN A 88 5.26 0.18 -1.13
N SER A 89 4.39 0.61 -2.03
CA SER A 89 2.98 0.25 -1.97
C SER A 89 2.62 -0.54 -3.21
N PRO A 90 1.72 -1.52 -3.09
CA PRO A 90 1.29 -2.26 -4.27
C PRO A 90 0.50 -1.36 -5.20
N SER A 91 0.57 -1.65 -6.50
CA SER A 91 -0.21 -0.92 -7.48
C SER A 91 -1.66 -1.36 -7.41
N VAL A 92 -2.56 -0.50 -7.91
CA VAL A 92 -3.97 -0.84 -8.01
C VAL A 92 -4.17 -2.08 -8.89
N ALA A 93 -3.37 -2.21 -9.95
CA ALA A 93 -3.45 -3.38 -10.81
C ALA A 93 -3.14 -4.66 -10.04
N THR A 94 -2.12 -4.63 -9.18
CA THR A 94 -1.75 -5.79 -8.36
C THR A 94 -2.85 -6.12 -7.37
N LEU A 95 -3.42 -5.11 -6.72
CA LEU A 95 -4.52 -5.31 -5.77
C LEU A 95 -5.74 -5.90 -6.48
N ARG A 96 -5.99 -5.47 -7.71
CA ARG A 96 -7.10 -5.98 -8.49
C ARG A 96 -6.91 -7.47 -8.82
N LYS A 97 -5.68 -7.85 -9.15
CA LYS A 97 -5.35 -9.25 -9.41
C LYS A 97 -5.54 -10.11 -8.15
N TYR A 98 -5.09 -9.60 -7.02
CA TYR A 98 -5.24 -10.31 -5.76
C TYR A 98 -6.73 -10.51 -5.43
N ALA A 99 -7.51 -9.45 -5.53
CA ALA A 99 -8.95 -9.53 -5.26
C ALA A 99 -9.61 -10.57 -6.18
N ALA A 100 -9.30 -10.54 -7.47
CA ALA A 100 -9.85 -11.48 -8.43
C ALA A 100 -9.45 -12.91 -8.09
N ALA A 101 -8.21 -13.12 -7.66
CA ALA A 101 -7.74 -14.45 -7.26
C ALA A 101 -8.54 -14.98 -6.07
N CYS A 102 -8.99 -14.11 -5.18
CA CYS A 102 -9.81 -14.47 -4.03
C CYS A 102 -11.30 -14.56 -4.37
N GLY A 103 -11.68 -14.37 -5.64
CA GLY A 103 -13.08 -14.35 -6.04
C GLY A 103 -13.81 -13.09 -5.64
N LYS A 104 -13.08 -12.02 -5.44
CA LYS A 104 -13.63 -10.73 -5.01
C LYS A 104 -13.37 -9.68 -6.07
N LYS A 105 -14.02 -8.53 -5.91
CA LYS A 105 -13.82 -7.39 -6.78
C LYS A 105 -13.27 -6.24 -5.96
N LEU A 106 -12.22 -5.60 -6.46
CA LEU A 106 -11.66 -4.43 -5.81
C LEU A 106 -12.56 -3.22 -6.08
N GLU A 107 -12.94 -2.53 -5.04
CA GLU A 107 -13.71 -1.30 -5.16
C GLU A 107 -12.96 -0.19 -4.42
N ILE A 108 -12.76 0.93 -5.09
CA ILE A 108 -12.07 2.07 -4.52
C ILE A 108 -13.01 3.26 -4.58
N ARG A 109 -13.17 3.93 -3.45
CA ARG A 109 -14.02 5.11 -3.35
C ARG A 109 -13.26 6.25 -2.69
N LEU A 110 -13.53 7.44 -3.17
CA LEU A 110 -13.10 8.65 -2.50
C LEU A 110 -14.30 9.18 -1.73
N VAL A 111 -14.12 9.37 -0.45
CA VAL A 111 -15.19 9.79 0.44
C VAL A 111 -14.86 11.13 1.09
#